data_c09e949c456229f8e0708bab39129765
#
_entry.id   c09e949c456229f8e0708bab39129765
#
_cell.length_a   1.000
_cell.length_b   1.000
_cell.length_c   1.000
_cell.angle_alpha   90.00
_cell.angle_beta   90.00
_cell.angle_gamma   90.00
#
_symmetry.space_group_name_H-M   'P 1'
#
loop_
_entity.id
_entity.type
_entity.pdbx_description
1 polymer ?
#
loop_
_entity_poly.entity_id
_entity_poly.type
_entity_poly.pdbx_seq_one_letter_code
_entity_poly.pdbx_strand_id
1 'polypeptide(L)'
;RKYRRYKVKKIIDYIAEELSEAFEKAGYDRTYGKVTLSNRPDLCEYQCNGAMAGAKAYKKAPFMIAEDVVALLEDSACMEEVEVVKPGFINIRLKKSFVADYLNQMEETDNLGIEKTEHPEMIVLDYGGPNVAKPLHVGHLRSAIIGESVKRISRKMGHEVLGDIHLGDWGYQMGL
;
A
#
# COMPACT_ATOMS: atom_id res chain seq x y z
N ARG A 1 -16.31 -2.77 26.15
CA ARG A 1 -14.97 -3.20 25.71
C ARG A 1 -14.27 -1.95 25.20
N LYS A 2 -13.19 -1.48 25.89
CA LYS A 2 -12.32 -0.41 25.41
C LYS A 2 -11.54 -0.97 24.20
N TYR A 3 -11.93 -0.61 22.98
CA TYR A 3 -11.13 -0.88 21.80
C TYR A 3 -9.84 -0.08 21.93
N ARG A 4 -8.73 -0.78 22.20
CA ARG A 4 -7.40 -0.18 22.05
C ARG A 4 -7.23 0.15 20.57
N ARG A 5 -6.95 1.41 20.25
CA ARG A 5 -6.55 1.83 18.88
C ARG A 5 -5.18 1.23 18.59
N TYR A 6 -5.16 0.03 18.01
CA TYR A 6 -3.94 -0.53 17.48
C TYR A 6 -3.71 0.05 16.08
N LYS A 7 -2.54 0.61 15.92
CA LYS A 7 -2.05 1.02 14.61
C LYS A 7 -1.61 -0.25 13.87
N VAL A 8 -2.31 -0.61 12.79
CA VAL A 8 -1.92 -1.73 11.95
C VAL A 8 -0.89 -1.23 10.96
N LYS A 9 0.38 -1.57 11.19
CA LYS A 9 1.49 -1.24 10.30
C LYS A 9 1.31 -1.99 8.98
N LYS A 10 1.66 -1.39 7.83
CA LYS A 10 1.59 -2.09 6.54
C LYS A 10 2.54 -3.28 6.51
N ILE A 11 2.13 -4.37 5.85
CA ILE A 11 2.98 -5.58 5.71
C ILE A 11 4.36 -5.22 5.13
N ILE A 12 4.39 -4.37 4.11
CA ILE A 12 5.63 -3.94 3.48
C ILE A 12 6.60 -3.25 4.46
N ASP A 13 6.06 -2.53 5.46
CA ASP A 13 6.87 -1.84 6.46
C ASP A 13 7.44 -2.81 7.50
N TYR A 14 6.74 -3.91 7.83
CA TYR A 14 7.28 -4.99 8.66
C TYR A 14 8.48 -5.64 7.99
N ILE A 15 8.35 -6.00 6.71
CA ILE A 15 9.42 -6.62 5.93
C ILE A 15 10.60 -5.68 5.78
N ALA A 16 10.34 -4.40 5.45
CA ALA A 16 11.39 -3.40 5.27
C ALA A 16 12.17 -3.12 6.56
N GLU A 17 11.53 -3.20 7.72
CA GLU A 17 12.20 -3.02 9.01
C GLU A 17 13.14 -4.20 9.30
N GLU A 18 12.67 -5.45 9.18
CA GLU A 18 13.51 -6.63 9.37
C GLU A 18 14.71 -6.65 8.41
N LEU A 19 14.48 -6.32 7.12
CA LEU A 19 15.57 -6.22 6.15
C LEU A 19 16.54 -5.08 6.48
N SER A 20 16.04 -3.90 6.86
CA SER A 20 16.89 -2.77 7.24
C SER A 20 17.79 -3.11 8.43
N GLU A 21 17.27 -3.84 9.42
CA GLU A 21 18.06 -4.34 10.54
C GLU A 21 19.08 -5.39 10.09
N ALA A 22 18.73 -6.29 9.17
CA ALA A 22 19.63 -7.28 8.64
C ALA A 22 20.78 -6.65 7.83
N PHE A 23 20.49 -5.63 7.00
CA PHE A 23 21.52 -4.84 6.31
C PHE A 23 22.49 -4.19 7.31
N GLU A 24 21.96 -3.55 8.35
CA GLU A 24 22.76 -2.90 9.39
C GLU A 24 23.64 -3.90 10.15
N LYS A 25 23.09 -5.04 10.56
CA LYS A 25 23.84 -6.13 11.23
C LYS A 25 24.92 -6.73 10.33
N ALA A 26 24.69 -6.78 9.01
CA ALA A 26 25.68 -7.23 8.03
C ALA A 26 26.75 -6.16 7.72
N GLY A 27 26.68 -4.98 8.33
CA GLY A 27 27.62 -3.87 8.13
C GLY A 27 27.34 -3.00 6.93
N TYR A 28 26.11 -3.01 6.42
CA TYR A 28 25.64 -2.21 5.32
C TYR A 28 24.68 -1.09 5.79
N ASP A 29 24.45 -0.10 4.94
CA ASP A 29 23.53 0.98 5.28
C ASP A 29 22.09 0.46 5.35
N ARG A 30 21.41 0.81 6.43
CA ARG A 30 20.02 0.47 6.73
C ARG A 30 19.04 0.88 5.61
N THR A 31 19.37 1.94 4.88
CA THR A 31 18.50 2.47 3.79
C THR A 31 18.34 1.52 2.61
N TYR A 32 19.19 0.50 2.50
CA TYR A 32 19.09 -0.54 1.48
C TYR A 32 17.99 -1.58 1.75
N GLY A 33 17.40 -1.62 2.94
CA GLY A 33 16.32 -2.52 3.29
C GLY A 33 14.94 -2.19 2.66
N LYS A 34 14.90 -1.33 1.64
CA LYS A 34 13.65 -0.97 0.94
C LYS A 34 13.08 -2.15 0.17
N VAL A 35 11.78 -2.36 0.34
CA VAL A 35 11.02 -3.45 -0.26
C VAL A 35 9.98 -2.92 -1.22
N THR A 36 9.71 -3.67 -2.27
CA THR A 36 8.64 -3.41 -3.24
C THR A 36 7.81 -4.66 -3.45
N LEU A 37 6.58 -4.49 -3.93
CA LEU A 37 5.80 -5.62 -4.43
C LEU A 37 6.52 -6.24 -5.63
N SER A 38 6.53 -7.56 -5.69
CA SER A 38 7.12 -8.28 -6.83
C SER A 38 6.27 -8.10 -8.08
N ASN A 39 6.93 -7.94 -9.22
CA ASN A 39 6.28 -8.00 -10.53
C ASN A 39 6.00 -9.45 -10.98
N ARG A 40 6.48 -10.43 -10.24
CA ARG A 40 6.34 -11.87 -10.49
C ARG A 40 5.74 -12.55 -9.25
N PRO A 41 4.42 -12.38 -9.02
CA PRO A 41 3.74 -12.94 -7.85
C PRO A 41 3.75 -14.48 -7.81
N ASP A 42 4.01 -15.11 -8.94
CA ASP A 42 4.25 -16.55 -9.07
C ASP A 42 5.54 -17.02 -8.38
N LEU A 43 6.53 -16.14 -8.27
CA LEU A 43 7.84 -16.43 -7.65
C LEU A 43 7.91 -15.95 -6.20
N CYS A 44 7.45 -14.73 -5.92
CA CYS A 44 7.48 -14.14 -4.58
C CYS A 44 6.46 -13.00 -4.47
N GLU A 45 6.03 -12.68 -3.26
CA GLU A 45 5.13 -11.55 -3.03
C GLU A 45 5.88 -10.21 -2.98
N TYR A 46 7.07 -10.21 -2.38
CA TYR A 46 7.89 -9.00 -2.20
C TYR A 46 9.31 -9.20 -2.68
N GLN A 47 9.97 -8.09 -3.02
CA GLN A 47 11.36 -8.10 -3.49
C GLN A 47 12.13 -6.91 -2.93
N CYS A 48 13.40 -7.17 -2.53
CA CYS A 48 14.33 -6.13 -2.15
C CYS A 48 15.49 -6.06 -3.16
N ASN A 49 15.79 -4.84 -3.62
CA ASN A 49 16.85 -4.56 -4.59
C ASN A 49 18.06 -3.85 -3.95
N GLY A 50 18.08 -3.74 -2.63
CA GLY A 50 19.07 -2.96 -1.89
C GLY A 50 20.51 -3.42 -2.09
N ALA A 51 20.74 -4.72 -2.23
CA ALA A 51 22.08 -5.28 -2.47
C ALA A 51 22.68 -4.77 -3.79
N MET A 52 21.88 -4.61 -4.84
CA MET A 52 22.32 -4.03 -6.11
C MET A 52 22.66 -2.53 -5.97
N ALA A 53 21.84 -1.80 -5.22
CA ALA A 53 22.07 -0.37 -4.98
C ALA A 53 23.35 -0.15 -4.16
N GLY A 54 23.64 -1.00 -3.15
CA GLY A 54 24.81 -0.92 -2.29
C GLY A 54 26.12 -1.41 -2.93
N ALA A 55 26.06 -2.23 -3.98
CA ALA A 55 27.23 -2.90 -4.56
C ALA A 55 28.39 -1.95 -4.91
N LYS A 56 28.06 -0.79 -5.49
CA LYS A 56 29.06 0.23 -5.85
C LYS A 56 29.70 0.88 -4.63
N ALA A 57 28.90 1.16 -3.61
CA ALA A 57 29.40 1.81 -2.38
C ALA A 57 30.33 0.91 -1.59
N TYR A 58 30.02 -0.37 -1.51
CA TYR A 58 30.82 -1.35 -0.75
C TYR A 58 31.85 -2.13 -1.60
N LYS A 59 31.93 -1.83 -2.91
CA LYS A 59 32.84 -2.51 -3.85
C LYS A 59 32.78 -4.04 -3.76
N LYS A 60 31.57 -4.55 -3.55
CA LYS A 60 31.25 -5.97 -3.38
C LYS A 60 30.20 -6.40 -4.38
N ALA A 61 30.25 -7.64 -4.84
CA ALA A 61 29.26 -8.17 -5.76
C ALA A 61 27.86 -8.15 -5.12
N PRO A 62 26.81 -7.69 -5.83
CA PRO A 62 25.45 -7.59 -5.25
C PRO A 62 24.97 -8.90 -4.66
N PHE A 63 25.25 -10.02 -5.33
CA PHE A 63 24.87 -11.35 -4.87
C PHE A 63 25.46 -11.68 -3.49
N MET A 64 26.73 -11.34 -3.25
CA MET A 64 27.39 -11.56 -1.97
C MET A 64 26.80 -10.69 -0.84
N ILE A 65 26.42 -9.44 -1.17
CA ILE A 65 25.75 -8.56 -0.20
C ILE A 65 24.39 -9.17 0.17
N ALA A 66 23.65 -9.67 -0.83
CA ALA A 66 22.35 -10.29 -0.60
C ALA A 66 22.48 -11.58 0.26
N GLU A 67 23.49 -12.41 0.03
CA GLU A 67 23.76 -13.60 0.84
C GLU A 67 24.09 -13.25 2.30
N ASP A 68 24.95 -12.24 2.52
CA ASP A 68 25.28 -11.79 3.89
C ASP A 68 24.03 -11.34 4.67
N VAL A 69 23.12 -10.65 3.99
CA VAL A 69 21.88 -10.13 4.59
C VAL A 69 20.90 -11.27 4.87
N VAL A 70 20.68 -12.15 3.89
CA VAL A 70 19.74 -13.28 4.02
C VAL A 70 20.15 -14.25 5.12
N ALA A 71 21.43 -14.48 5.31
CA ALA A 71 21.94 -15.31 6.41
C ALA A 71 21.53 -14.80 7.81
N LEU A 72 21.13 -13.53 7.94
CA LEU A 72 20.68 -12.92 9.20
C LEU A 72 19.15 -12.91 9.37
N LEU A 73 18.39 -13.48 8.41
CA LEU A 73 16.93 -13.49 8.38
C LEU A 73 16.32 -14.87 8.70
N GLU A 74 17.10 -15.84 9.17
CA GLU A 74 16.65 -17.22 9.40
C GLU A 74 15.45 -17.34 10.36
N ASP A 75 15.31 -16.43 11.33
CA ASP A 75 14.24 -16.42 12.33
C ASP A 75 13.21 -15.28 12.12
N SER A 76 12.93 -14.90 10.88
CA SER A 76 11.96 -13.83 10.60
C SER A 76 10.58 -14.13 11.16
N ALA A 77 9.94 -13.12 11.75
CA ALA A 77 8.57 -13.22 12.23
C ALA A 77 7.54 -13.28 11.09
N CYS A 78 7.81 -12.63 9.96
CA CYS A 78 6.86 -12.48 8.85
C CYS A 78 7.23 -13.25 7.58
N MET A 79 8.51 -13.58 7.37
CA MET A 79 9.00 -14.20 6.14
C MET A 79 9.13 -15.72 6.30
N GLU A 80 8.55 -16.50 5.38
CA GLU A 80 8.65 -17.96 5.32
C GLU A 80 9.87 -18.41 4.51
N GLU A 81 10.07 -17.74 3.38
CA GLU A 81 11.15 -18.06 2.44
C GLU A 81 11.79 -16.76 1.96
N VAL A 82 13.11 -16.72 2.03
CA VAL A 82 13.91 -15.59 1.54
C VAL A 82 14.98 -16.16 0.63
N GLU A 83 14.90 -15.85 -0.66
CA GLU A 83 15.78 -16.39 -1.69
C GLU A 83 16.62 -15.30 -2.34
N VAL A 84 17.92 -15.58 -2.50
CA VAL A 84 18.81 -14.70 -3.24
C VAL A 84 18.84 -15.10 -4.72
N VAL A 85 18.42 -14.20 -5.57
CA VAL A 85 18.40 -14.41 -7.03
C VAL A 85 19.37 -13.47 -7.71
N LYS A 86 20.21 -14.03 -8.62
CA LYS A 86 21.17 -13.22 -9.37
C LYS A 86 20.50 -12.14 -10.22
N PRO A 87 21.08 -10.95 -10.30
CA PRO A 87 22.43 -10.56 -9.83
C PRO A 87 22.51 -10.13 -8.36
N GLY A 88 21.42 -10.05 -7.59
CA GLY A 88 21.38 -9.62 -6.19
C GLY A 88 20.00 -9.21 -5.70
N PHE A 89 18.94 -9.80 -6.28
CA PHE A 89 17.59 -9.66 -5.79
C PHE A 89 17.38 -10.53 -4.55
N ILE A 90 16.63 -10.02 -3.60
CA ILE A 90 16.16 -10.81 -2.46
C ILE A 90 14.65 -10.98 -2.63
N ASN A 91 14.21 -12.17 -2.97
CA ASN A 91 12.80 -12.54 -3.13
C ASN A 91 12.26 -13.02 -1.78
N ILE A 92 11.05 -12.62 -1.45
CA ILE A 92 10.46 -12.84 -0.13
C ILE A 92 9.07 -13.41 -0.27
N ARG A 93 8.82 -14.52 0.44
CA ARG A 93 7.50 -15.11 0.65
C ARG A 93 7.07 -14.96 2.10
N LEU A 94 5.81 -14.66 2.33
CA LEU A 94 5.27 -14.46 3.67
C LEU A 94 4.81 -15.78 4.31
N LYS A 95 4.96 -15.85 5.63
CA LYS A 95 4.32 -16.91 6.43
C LYS A 95 2.82 -16.78 6.36
N LYS A 96 2.13 -17.86 6.02
CA LYS A 96 0.65 -17.89 5.99
C LYS A 96 0.04 -17.57 7.36
N SER A 97 0.68 -18.03 8.43
CA SER A 97 0.29 -17.69 9.81
C SER A 97 0.37 -16.19 10.08
N PHE A 98 1.46 -15.54 9.67
CA PHE A 98 1.61 -14.09 9.80
C PHE A 98 0.49 -13.33 9.06
N VAL A 99 0.18 -13.74 7.83
CA VAL A 99 -0.90 -13.10 7.05
C VAL A 99 -2.26 -13.31 7.73
N ALA A 100 -2.53 -14.50 8.27
CA ALA A 100 -3.78 -14.77 9.01
C ALA A 100 -3.89 -13.91 10.27
N ASP A 101 -2.83 -13.82 11.07
CA ASP A 101 -2.79 -12.99 12.27
C ASP A 101 -2.93 -11.49 11.93
N TYR A 102 -2.32 -11.05 10.84
CA TYR A 102 -2.46 -9.68 10.35
C TYR A 102 -3.91 -9.36 9.97
N LEU A 103 -4.60 -10.26 9.28
CA LEU A 103 -6.02 -10.09 8.93
C LEU A 103 -6.91 -10.05 10.17
N ASN A 104 -6.67 -10.91 11.16
CA ASN A 104 -7.37 -10.88 12.43
C ASN A 104 -7.17 -9.54 13.16
N GLN A 105 -5.94 -9.02 13.18
CA GLN A 105 -5.67 -7.70 13.74
C GLN A 105 -6.41 -6.58 13.02
N MET A 106 -6.51 -6.65 11.68
CA MET A 106 -7.29 -5.67 10.91
C MET A 106 -8.78 -5.73 11.28
N GLU A 107 -9.34 -6.92 11.45
CA GLU A 107 -10.75 -7.12 11.81
C GLU A 107 -11.07 -6.57 13.21
N GLU A 108 -10.13 -6.65 14.15
CA GLU A 108 -10.27 -6.10 15.49
C GLU A 108 -10.29 -4.56 15.54
N THR A 109 -9.95 -3.88 14.44
CA THR A 109 -9.97 -2.41 14.37
C THR A 109 -11.28 -1.90 13.75
N ASP A 110 -11.81 -0.78 14.26
CA ASP A 110 -13.05 -0.15 13.75
C ASP A 110 -12.97 0.24 12.27
N ASN A 111 -11.77 0.38 11.72
CA ASN A 111 -11.52 0.89 10.37
C ASN A 111 -10.71 -0.09 9.51
N LEU A 112 -10.72 -1.38 9.86
CA LEU A 112 -9.98 -2.44 9.15
C LEU A 112 -8.50 -2.10 8.95
N GLY A 113 -7.86 -1.53 9.98
CA GLY A 113 -6.45 -1.15 9.95
C GLY A 113 -6.11 0.13 9.18
N ILE A 114 -7.11 0.80 8.58
CA ILE A 114 -6.89 2.08 7.91
C ILE A 114 -6.77 3.19 8.96
N GLU A 115 -5.65 3.90 8.95
CA GLU A 115 -5.44 5.05 9.82
C GLU A 115 -6.23 6.27 9.33
N LYS A 116 -6.85 6.95 10.28
CA LYS A 116 -7.40 8.28 10.00
C LYS A 116 -6.26 9.29 10.04
N THR A 117 -6.33 10.25 9.11
CA THR A 117 -5.36 11.36 9.08
C THR A 117 -5.37 12.16 10.37
N GLU A 118 -4.18 12.59 10.81
CA GLU A 118 -4.03 13.52 11.95
C GLU A 118 -4.38 14.96 11.54
N HIS A 119 -4.38 15.23 10.23
CA HIS A 119 -4.68 16.54 9.65
C HIS A 119 -5.87 16.41 8.68
N PRO A 120 -7.12 16.34 9.20
CA PRO A 120 -8.30 16.29 8.35
C PRO A 120 -8.44 17.58 7.53
N GLU A 121 -8.75 17.40 6.25
CA GLU A 121 -9.01 18.49 5.32
C GLU A 121 -10.49 18.50 4.93
N MET A 122 -11.03 19.68 4.60
CA MET A 122 -12.32 19.80 3.95
C MET A 122 -12.12 19.58 2.43
N ILE A 123 -12.69 18.50 1.90
CA ILE A 123 -12.63 18.15 0.49
C ILE A 123 -13.99 18.34 -0.14
N VAL A 124 -14.07 19.17 -1.16
CA VAL A 124 -15.27 19.32 -1.99
C VAL A 124 -15.09 18.51 -3.26
N LEU A 125 -16.04 17.61 -3.54
CA LEU A 125 -16.03 16.75 -4.72
C LEU A 125 -17.27 17.05 -5.55
N ASP A 126 -17.08 17.64 -6.73
CA ASP A 126 -18.12 17.78 -7.74
C ASP A 126 -18.06 16.59 -8.70
N TYR A 127 -19.14 15.82 -8.77
CA TYR A 127 -19.19 14.60 -9.59
C TYR A 127 -20.60 14.23 -10.02
N GLY A 128 -20.70 13.53 -11.16
CA GLY A 128 -21.93 12.91 -11.62
C GLY A 128 -23.02 13.86 -12.11
N GLY A 129 -22.73 15.13 -12.38
CA GLY A 129 -23.69 16.16 -12.80
C GLY A 129 -24.30 15.94 -14.20
N PRO A 130 -25.38 15.15 -14.35
CA PRO A 130 -26.03 14.96 -15.64
C PRO A 130 -26.89 16.17 -16.04
N ASN A 131 -27.15 16.30 -17.34
CA ASN A 131 -28.15 17.23 -17.83
C ASN A 131 -29.54 16.65 -17.55
N VAL A 132 -30.41 17.43 -16.85
CA VAL A 132 -31.73 16.96 -16.42
C VAL A 132 -32.72 16.76 -17.58
N ALA A 133 -32.46 17.36 -18.74
CA ALA A 133 -33.27 17.19 -19.94
C ALA A 133 -32.94 15.97 -20.79
N LYS A 134 -31.93 15.18 -20.39
CA LYS A 134 -31.50 14.00 -21.13
C LYS A 134 -31.65 12.73 -20.33
N PRO A 135 -32.03 11.60 -20.97
CA PRO A 135 -31.95 10.28 -20.31
C PRO A 135 -30.54 9.97 -19.85
N LEU A 136 -30.42 9.34 -18.69
CA LEU A 136 -29.14 8.85 -18.19
C LEU A 136 -28.66 7.68 -19.05
N HIS A 137 -27.36 7.59 -19.20
CA HIS A 137 -26.69 6.48 -19.88
C HIS A 137 -25.42 6.05 -19.11
N VAL A 138 -24.78 4.97 -19.55
CA VAL A 138 -23.61 4.38 -18.87
C VAL A 138 -22.47 5.36 -18.62
N GLY A 139 -22.30 6.38 -19.47
CA GLY A 139 -21.29 7.43 -19.26
C GLY A 139 -21.49 8.24 -17.97
N HIS A 140 -22.72 8.52 -17.60
CA HIS A 140 -23.06 9.19 -16.35
C HIS A 140 -22.77 8.31 -15.14
N LEU A 141 -23.01 7.00 -15.25
CA LEU A 141 -22.74 6.02 -14.20
C LEU A 141 -21.25 6.00 -13.84
N ARG A 142 -20.35 6.05 -14.83
CA ARG A 142 -18.91 6.07 -14.61
C ARG A 142 -18.47 7.23 -13.72
N SER A 143 -18.89 8.44 -14.04
CA SER A 143 -18.57 9.65 -13.26
C SER A 143 -19.13 9.55 -11.84
N ALA A 144 -20.38 9.14 -11.69
CA ALA A 144 -21.04 9.00 -10.39
C ALA A 144 -20.34 7.98 -9.49
N ILE A 145 -19.98 6.78 -10.02
CA ILE A 145 -19.31 5.73 -9.24
C ILE A 145 -17.91 6.16 -8.82
N ILE A 146 -17.14 6.78 -9.73
CA ILE A 146 -15.78 7.23 -9.40
C ILE A 146 -15.85 8.30 -8.29
N GLY A 147 -16.69 9.31 -8.43
CA GLY A 147 -16.80 10.37 -7.45
C GLY A 147 -17.28 9.89 -6.09
N GLU A 148 -18.32 9.04 -6.06
CA GLU A 148 -18.81 8.44 -4.82
C GLU A 148 -17.76 7.55 -4.15
N SER A 149 -16.98 6.80 -4.92
CA SER A 149 -15.87 5.98 -4.39
C SER A 149 -14.79 6.84 -3.74
N VAL A 150 -14.37 7.91 -4.42
CA VAL A 150 -13.38 8.84 -3.88
C VAL A 150 -13.91 9.50 -2.60
N LYS A 151 -15.17 9.94 -2.59
CA LYS A 151 -15.83 10.51 -1.40
C LYS A 151 -15.79 9.55 -0.22
N ARG A 152 -16.18 8.30 -0.42
CA ARG A 152 -16.20 7.28 0.64
C ARG A 152 -14.81 6.96 1.16
N ILE A 153 -13.81 6.83 0.26
CA ILE A 153 -12.42 6.59 0.64
C ILE A 153 -11.89 7.75 1.48
N SER A 154 -12.07 8.98 1.02
CA SER A 154 -11.60 10.17 1.74
C SER A 154 -12.25 10.30 3.14
N ARG A 155 -13.55 10.04 3.26
CA ARG A 155 -14.23 9.99 4.57
C ARG A 155 -13.68 8.89 5.47
N LYS A 156 -13.41 7.71 4.91
CA LYS A 156 -12.84 6.59 5.66
C LYS A 156 -11.44 6.91 6.16
N MET A 157 -10.67 7.68 5.39
CA MET A 157 -9.36 8.20 5.79
C MET A 157 -9.40 9.33 6.82
N GLY A 158 -10.60 9.81 7.20
CA GLY A 158 -10.79 10.80 8.25
C GLY A 158 -10.90 12.24 7.80
N HIS A 159 -11.01 12.49 6.49
CA HIS A 159 -11.30 13.82 5.95
C HIS A 159 -12.78 14.18 6.08
N GLU A 160 -13.08 15.47 6.14
CA GLU A 160 -14.42 16.00 5.97
C GLU A 160 -14.70 16.14 4.47
N VAL A 161 -15.77 15.50 3.97
CA VAL A 161 -16.03 15.49 2.53
C VAL A 161 -17.44 15.93 2.23
N LEU A 162 -17.55 16.99 1.46
CA LEU A 162 -18.77 17.48 0.85
C LEU A 162 -18.83 16.96 -0.59
N GLY A 163 -19.87 16.19 -0.91
CA GLY A 163 -20.17 15.81 -2.29
C GLY A 163 -21.17 16.78 -2.88
N ASP A 164 -20.82 17.42 -3.97
CA ASP A 164 -21.68 18.29 -4.75
C ASP A 164 -22.07 17.61 -6.06
N ILE A 165 -23.31 17.79 -6.49
CA ILE A 165 -23.80 17.28 -7.76
C ILE A 165 -24.43 18.46 -8.49
N HIS A 166 -23.65 19.06 -9.34
CA HIS A 166 -24.11 20.19 -10.14
C HIS A 166 -24.85 19.68 -11.38
N LEU A 167 -26.20 19.78 -11.35
CA LEU A 167 -27.04 19.34 -12.46
C LEU A 167 -27.04 20.39 -13.59
N GLY A 168 -26.92 19.92 -14.82
CA GLY A 168 -27.07 20.75 -15.99
C GLY A 168 -28.54 21.05 -16.24
N ASP A 169 -29.01 22.25 -15.87
CA ASP A 169 -30.38 22.71 -16.02
C ASP A 169 -30.51 23.90 -17.00
N TRP A 170 -29.42 24.21 -17.69
CA TRP A 170 -29.33 25.35 -18.59
C TRP A 170 -29.07 24.92 -20.04
N GLY A 171 -29.68 25.64 -20.99
CA GLY A 171 -29.43 25.47 -22.42
C GLY A 171 -30.67 25.19 -23.25
N TYR A 172 -30.50 25.11 -24.58
CA TYR A 172 -31.58 24.96 -25.56
C TYR A 172 -32.54 23.81 -25.27
N GLN A 173 -32.01 22.70 -24.83
CA GLN A 173 -32.81 21.49 -24.52
C GLN A 173 -33.69 21.62 -23.28
N MET A 174 -33.48 22.64 -22.45
CA MET A 174 -34.32 22.92 -21.30
C MET A 174 -35.48 23.87 -21.67
N GLY A 175 -35.40 24.50 -22.84
CA GLY A 175 -36.44 25.40 -23.36
C GLY A 175 -37.43 24.75 -24.34
N LEU A 176 -37.26 23.47 -24.64
CA LEU A 176 -38.17 22.66 -25.46
C LEU A 176 -39.15 21.88 -24.61
#